data_6f58459c8cdb18ffc8fdcadea3a20fbe
#
_entry.id   6f58459c8cdb18ffc8fdcadea3a20fbe
#
_cell.length_a   1.000
_cell.length_b   1.000
_cell.length_c   1.000
_cell.angle_alpha   90.00
_cell.angle_beta   90.00
_cell.angle_gamma   90.00
#
_symmetry.space_group_name_H-M   'P 1'
#
loop_
_entity.id
_entity.type
_entity.pdbx_description
1 polymer ?
#
loop_
_entity_poly.entity_id
_entity_poly.type
_entity_poly.pdbx_seq_one_letter_code
_entity_poly.pdbx_strand_id
1 'polypeptide(L)' 'MFIKEKMRIRAITDDNKSYTGTVYKIVIQPCEDDNNRPHSVIFISQDKKYIEQEGEFGCASLWVEKLKSIELL' A
#
# COMPACT_ATOMS: atom_id res chain seq x y z
N MET A 1 -11.07 5.29 -7.63
CA MET A 1 -10.73 5.70 -6.24
C MET A 1 -9.45 6.52 -6.26
N PHE A 2 -9.47 7.69 -5.68
CA PHE A 2 -8.28 8.52 -5.56
C PHE A 2 -7.68 8.38 -4.18
N ILE A 3 -6.44 7.92 -4.14
CA ILE A 3 -5.68 7.82 -2.91
C ILE A 3 -4.68 8.97 -2.89
N LYS A 4 -4.64 9.69 -1.80
CA LYS A 4 -3.76 10.84 -1.62
C LYS A 4 -2.89 10.65 -0.40
N GLU A 5 -1.77 11.36 -0.36
CA GLU A 5 -0.96 11.44 0.85
C GLU A 5 -1.78 11.94 2.03
N LYS A 6 -1.46 11.48 3.22
CA LYS A 6 -2.12 11.77 4.49
C LYS A 6 -3.47 11.10 4.70
N MET A 7 -3.96 10.34 3.73
CA MET A 7 -5.20 9.58 3.92
C MET A 7 -4.93 8.33 4.75
N ARG A 8 -5.90 8.00 5.59
CA ARG A 8 -5.85 6.75 6.36
C ARG A 8 -6.59 5.67 5.59
N ILE A 9 -5.93 4.54 5.42
CA ILE A 9 -6.50 3.43 4.65
C ILE A 9 -6.26 2.10 5.34
N ARG A 10 -7.10 1.14 4.98
CA ARG A 10 -6.86 -0.28 5.22
C ARG A 10 -6.77 -0.96 3.86
N ALA A 11 -5.64 -1.56 3.56
CA ALA A 11 -5.42 -2.26 2.30
C ALA A 11 -5.31 -3.76 2.56
N ILE A 12 -5.95 -4.54 1.70
CA ILE A 12 -5.89 -6.01 1.76
C ILE A 12 -5.24 -6.48 0.46
N THR A 13 -4.17 -7.24 0.59
CA THR A 13 -3.44 -7.78 -0.55
C THR A 13 -4.06 -9.06 -1.07
N ASP A 14 -3.62 -9.52 -2.24
CA ASP A 14 -4.12 -10.74 -2.86
C ASP A 14 -3.90 -11.98 -1.99
N ASP A 15 -2.88 -11.96 -1.16
CA ASP A 15 -2.58 -13.05 -0.22
C ASP A 15 -3.29 -12.87 1.13
N ASN A 16 -4.27 -11.98 1.19
CA ASN A 16 -5.12 -11.72 2.35
C ASN A 16 -4.40 -11.10 3.55
N LYS A 17 -3.29 -10.42 3.31
CA LYS A 17 -2.64 -9.65 4.36
C LYS A 17 -3.27 -8.27 4.44
N SER A 18 -3.47 -7.79 5.65
CA SER A 18 -4.09 -6.49 5.91
C SER A 18 -3.04 -5.50 6.40
N TYR A 19 -3.08 -4.30 5.84
CA TYR A 19 -2.20 -3.19 6.23
C TYR A 19 -3.06 -1.97 6.52
N THR A 20 -2.90 -1.42 7.71
CA THR A 20 -3.67 -0.26 8.14
C THR A 20 -2.73 0.86 8.55
N GLY A 21 -2.93 2.03 8.01
CA GLY A 21 -2.09 3.16 8.35
C GLY A 21 -2.38 4.39 7.51
N THR A 22 -1.42 5.30 7.50
CA THR A 22 -1.52 6.58 6.80
C THR A 22 -0.62 6.58 5.57
N VAL A 23 -1.16 6.97 4.43
CA VAL A 23 -0.38 7.10 3.20
C VAL A 23 0.56 8.29 3.32
N TYR A 24 1.83 8.06 3.13
CA TYR A 24 2.81 9.16 3.16
C TYR A 24 3.50 9.42 1.83
N LYS A 25 3.41 8.48 0.89
CA LYS A 25 4.01 8.65 -0.44
C LYS A 25 3.30 7.77 -1.45
N ILE A 26 3.13 8.29 -2.65
CA ILE A 26 2.60 7.53 -3.79
C ILE A 26 3.59 7.72 -4.94
N VAL A 27 4.03 6.61 -5.52
CA VAL A 27 4.96 6.64 -6.65
C VAL A 27 4.32 5.89 -7.82
N ILE A 28 4.33 6.53 -8.97
CA ILE A 28 3.89 5.91 -10.21
C ILE A 28 5.13 5.69 -11.06
N GLN A 29 5.43 4.42 -11.32
CA GLN A 29 6.61 4.05 -12.10
C GLN A 29 6.19 3.39 -13.41
N PRO A 30 6.83 3.75 -14.52
CA PRO A 30 6.63 2.99 -15.75
C PRO A 30 7.20 1.58 -15.56
N CYS A 31 6.42 0.59 -15.96
CA CYS A 31 6.89 -0.78 -15.89
C CYS A 31 7.74 -1.10 -17.12
N GLU A 32 8.84 -1.81 -16.91
CA GLU A 32 9.69 -2.28 -18.00
C GLU A 32 9.24 -3.64 -18.56
N ASP A 33 8.04 -4.09 -18.17
CA ASP A 33 7.52 -5.32 -18.75
C ASP A 33 7.03 -5.10 -20.19
N ASP A 34 6.63 -6.18 -20.84
CA ASP A 34 6.23 -6.17 -22.24
C ASP A 34 5.04 -5.26 -22.54
N ASN A 35 4.32 -4.83 -21.53
CA ASN A 35 3.11 -4.03 -21.67
C ASN A 35 3.32 -2.55 -21.37
N ASN A 36 4.49 -2.15 -20.87
CA ASN A 36 4.79 -0.77 -20.49
C ASN A 36 3.71 -0.13 -19.60
N ARG A 37 3.09 -0.91 -18.74
CA ARG A 37 2.05 -0.41 -17.86
C ARG A 37 2.67 0.32 -16.68
N PRO A 38 2.13 1.50 -16.31
CA PRO A 38 2.60 2.15 -15.10
C PRO A 38 2.19 1.34 -13.88
N HIS A 39 3.10 1.18 -12.95
CA HIS A 39 2.81 0.58 -11.65
C HIS A 39 2.72 1.67 -10.60
N SER A 40 1.68 1.61 -9.79
CA SER A 40 1.54 2.53 -8.68
C SER A 40 1.92 1.81 -7.40
N VAL A 41 2.78 2.44 -6.61
CA VAL A 41 3.19 1.92 -5.31
C VAL A 41 2.77 2.92 -4.26
N ILE A 42 2.06 2.42 -3.26
CA ILE A 42 1.60 3.22 -2.14
C ILE A 42 2.46 2.88 -0.94
N PHE A 43 3.04 3.90 -0.32
CA PHE A 43 3.80 3.73 0.91
C PHE A 43 2.97 4.20 2.08
N ILE A 44 2.76 3.32 3.04
CA ILE A 44 1.98 3.66 4.22
C ILE A 44 2.83 3.55 5.48
N SER A 45 2.50 4.41 6.45
CA SER A 45 3.03 4.31 7.80
C SER A 45 1.97 3.57 8.62
N GLN A 46 2.28 2.34 9.02
CA GLN A 46 1.33 1.49 9.73
C GLN A 46 1.13 1.96 11.16
N ASP A 47 -0.10 1.79 11.67
CA ASP A 47 -0.38 2.02 13.07
C ASP A 47 0.33 0.94 13.91
N LYS A 48 0.93 1.34 15.01
CA LYS A 48 1.71 0.42 15.87
C LYS A 48 0.94 -0.83 16.30
N LYS A 49 -0.34 -0.68 16.54
CA LYS A 49 -1.17 -1.80 16.99
C LYS A 49 -1.37 -2.89 15.93
N TYR A 50 -1.03 -2.59 14.68
CA TYR A 50 -1.15 -3.55 13.58
C TYR A 50 0.18 -4.12 13.13
N ILE A 51 1.27 -3.69 13.76
CA ILE A 51 2.61 -4.22 13.46
C ILE A 51 2.84 -5.38 14.43
N GLU A 52 2.41 -6.55 14.02
CA GLU A 52 2.46 -7.72 14.89
C GLU A 52 3.60 -8.66 14.56
N GLN A 53 4.21 -8.50 13.42
CA GLN A 53 5.24 -9.43 12.96
C GLN A 53 6.62 -8.93 13.30
N GLU A 54 7.41 -9.85 13.83
CA GLU A 54 8.77 -9.59 14.17
C GLU A 54 9.57 -9.18 12.93
N GLY A 55 10.35 -8.11 13.08
CA GLY A 55 11.17 -7.62 11.98
C GLY A 55 10.48 -6.66 11.03
N GLU A 56 9.20 -6.38 11.22
CA GLU A 56 8.53 -5.39 10.41
C GLU A 56 8.81 -3.97 10.88
N PHE A 57 9.07 -3.11 9.92
CA PHE A 57 9.18 -1.69 10.19
C PHE A 57 7.79 -1.07 10.14
N GLY A 58 7.63 0.10 10.75
CA GLY A 58 6.35 0.82 10.73
C GLY A 58 5.93 1.32 9.35
N CYS A 59 6.59 0.90 8.28
CA CYS A 59 6.30 1.31 6.91
C CYS A 59 6.07 0.09 6.04
N ALA A 60 5.13 0.22 5.10
CA ALA A 60 4.89 -0.83 4.11
C ALA A 60 4.79 -0.21 2.73
N SER A 61 5.29 -0.92 1.73
CA SER A 61 5.11 -0.54 0.33
C SER A 61 4.13 -1.52 -0.30
N LEU A 62 3.09 -0.97 -0.92
CA LEU A 62 2.00 -1.75 -1.48
C LEU A 62 1.88 -1.48 -2.98
N TRP A 63 1.98 -2.54 -3.77
CA TRP A 63 1.74 -2.45 -5.21
C TRP A 63 0.24 -2.47 -5.44
N VAL A 64 -0.29 -1.41 -6.03
CA VAL A 64 -1.73 -1.26 -6.22
C VAL A 64 -2.33 -2.44 -6.99
N GLU A 65 -1.62 -2.95 -7.98
CA GLU A 65 -2.10 -4.07 -8.78
C GLU A 65 -2.23 -5.38 -7.99
N LYS A 66 -1.57 -5.47 -6.84
CA LYS A 66 -1.63 -6.65 -5.97
C LYS A 66 -2.58 -6.46 -4.79
N LEU A 67 -3.33 -5.38 -4.79
CA LEU A 67 -4.32 -5.13 -3.75
C LEU A 67 -5.66 -5.71 -4.13
N LYS A 68 -6.24 -6.45 -3.20
CA LYS A 68 -7.57 -7.00 -3.35
C LYS A 68 -8.63 -5.95 -3.05
N SER A 69 -8.37 -5.13 -2.05
CA SER A 69 -9.29 -4.04 -1.70
C SER A 69 -8.56 -2.94 -0.93
N ILE A 70 -9.14 -1.74 -0.99
CA ILE A 70 -8.68 -0.58 -0.21
C ILE A 70 -9.90 0.06 0.40
N GLU A 71 -9.87 0.27 1.70
CA GLU A 71 -10.92 0.99 2.42
C GLU A 71 -10.38 2.31 2.93
N LEU A 72 -11.18 3.35 2.81
CA LEU A 72 -10.87 4.64 3.41
C LEU A 72 -11.38 4.65 4.85
N LEU A 73 -10.52 5.04 5.75
CA LEU A 73 -10.86 5.08 7.18
C LEU A 73 -11.23 6.48 7.65
#